data_7ef4684675b64fc7307cdd04a1746e4d
#
_entry.id   7ef4684675b64fc7307cdd04a1746e4d
#
_cell.length_a   1.000
_cell.length_b   1.000
_cell.length_c   1.000
_cell.angle_alpha   90.00
_cell.angle_beta   90.00
_cell.angle_gamma   90.00
#
_symmetry.space_group_name_H-M   'P 1'
#
loop_
_entity.id
_entity.type
_entity.pdbx_description
1 polymer ?
#
loop_
_entity_poly.entity_id
_entity_poly.type
_entity_poly.pdbx_seq_one_letter_code
_entity_poly.pdbx_strand_id
1 'polypeptide(L)'
;MQSQTNNDGKWVLVYTKPNQELLAKRNLDNQDFFSLLPIVNFIKEDDTSYNLNEVLFPRYIFVRIDLEKQDWLSIKSTRGVSHIVSFGNKLAEVPSKFIDKLCDITDENGNLYQILDKSSINHGDQVSVKDGIFKDKKATFIDYRSKNRAKILIDVINRKISVDILISSIVKKIPDKKIAPI
;
A
#
# COMPACT_ATOMS: atom_id res chain seq x y z
N MET A 1 18.43 -1.06 18.68
CA MET A 1 19.46 -0.12 18.14
C MET A 1 18.77 1.21 17.82
N GLN A 2 19.32 2.29 18.31
CA GLN A 2 18.65 3.59 18.46
C GLN A 2 18.37 4.24 17.11
N SER A 3 17.16 4.78 17.00
CA SER A 3 16.71 5.72 15.99
C SER A 3 17.72 6.85 15.78
N GLN A 4 18.53 6.76 14.71
CA GLN A 4 19.27 7.92 14.23
C GLN A 4 18.34 8.80 13.39
N THR A 5 17.42 9.48 14.06
CA THR A 5 16.77 10.66 13.51
C THR A 5 17.70 11.86 13.70
N ASN A 6 18.80 11.90 12.97
CA ASN A 6 19.50 13.17 12.76
C ASN A 6 18.70 14.01 11.75
N ASN A 7 18.21 15.13 12.24
CA ASN A 7 17.02 15.88 11.86
C ASN A 7 17.30 16.97 10.80
N ASP A 8 18.18 16.73 9.83
CA ASP A 8 18.55 17.79 8.85
C ASP A 8 18.07 17.54 7.41
N GLY A 9 17.31 16.45 7.16
CA GLY A 9 16.79 16.13 5.84
C GLY A 9 15.28 16.23 5.72
N LYS A 10 14.78 16.63 4.55
CA LYS A 10 13.36 16.67 4.22
C LYS A 10 12.96 15.41 3.48
N TRP A 11 11.81 14.85 3.84
CA TRP A 11 11.21 13.78 3.06
C TRP A 11 10.42 14.35 1.88
N VAL A 12 10.70 13.84 0.69
CA VAL A 12 10.01 14.21 -0.55
C VAL A 12 9.40 12.98 -1.21
N LEU A 13 8.40 13.23 -2.02
CA LEU A 13 7.74 12.18 -2.77
C LEU A 13 8.32 12.11 -4.18
N VAL A 14 8.76 10.92 -4.59
CA VAL A 14 9.32 10.63 -5.90
C VAL A 14 8.37 9.72 -6.66
N TYR A 15 8.02 10.09 -7.89
CA TYR A 15 7.18 9.30 -8.78
C TYR A 15 8.04 8.43 -9.69
N THR A 16 7.75 7.14 -9.76
CA THR A 16 8.51 6.17 -10.53
C THR A 16 7.87 5.87 -11.89
N LYS A 17 8.64 5.26 -12.78
CA LYS A 17 8.08 4.62 -13.98
C LYS A 17 7.25 3.40 -13.57
N PRO A 18 6.24 3.00 -14.37
CA PRO A 18 5.39 1.86 -14.04
C PRO A 18 6.19 0.58 -13.78
N ASN A 19 5.90 -0.12 -12.68
CA ASN A 19 6.54 -1.36 -12.27
C ASN A 19 8.08 -1.26 -12.11
N GLN A 20 8.61 -0.06 -11.86
CA GLN A 20 10.05 0.16 -11.66
C GLN A 20 10.38 0.70 -10.26
N GLU A 21 9.50 0.54 -9.31
CA GLU A 21 9.65 1.03 -7.93
C GLU A 21 10.90 0.43 -7.26
N LEU A 22 11.06 -0.90 -7.34
CA LEU A 22 12.24 -1.60 -6.79
C LEU A 22 13.53 -1.23 -7.50
N LEU A 23 13.47 -1.01 -8.83
CA LEU A 23 14.63 -0.55 -9.60
C LEU A 23 15.02 0.86 -9.19
N ALA A 24 14.04 1.76 -9.04
CA ALA A 24 14.26 3.13 -8.61
C ALA A 24 14.86 3.16 -7.19
N LYS A 25 14.29 2.38 -6.25
CA LYS A 25 14.80 2.26 -4.88
C LYS A 25 16.29 1.87 -4.90
N ARG A 26 16.64 0.78 -5.58
CA ARG A 26 18.02 0.30 -5.65
C ARG A 26 18.99 1.37 -6.19
N ASN A 27 18.58 2.10 -7.24
CA ASN A 27 19.42 3.11 -7.85
C ASN A 27 19.52 4.41 -7.02
N LEU A 28 18.51 4.72 -6.23
CA LEU A 28 18.55 5.79 -5.25
C LEU A 28 19.47 5.44 -4.08
N ASP A 29 19.34 4.23 -3.54
CA ASP A 29 20.19 3.75 -2.44
C ASP A 29 21.67 3.68 -2.88
N ASN A 30 21.95 3.29 -4.14
CA ASN A 30 23.32 3.29 -4.71
C ASN A 30 23.91 4.70 -4.90
N GLN A 31 23.11 5.76 -4.83
CA GLN A 31 23.52 7.16 -4.86
C GLN A 31 23.50 7.78 -3.46
N ASP A 32 23.48 6.95 -2.42
CA ASP A 32 23.46 7.35 -1.00
C ASP A 32 22.22 8.17 -0.59
N PHE A 33 21.13 8.09 -1.37
CA PHE A 33 19.84 8.60 -0.92
C PHE A 33 19.17 7.59 0.00
N PHE A 34 18.74 8.05 1.16
CA PHE A 34 17.91 7.21 2.02
C PHE A 34 16.48 7.15 1.46
N SER A 35 16.07 5.97 0.98
CA SER A 35 14.76 5.78 0.35
C SER A 35 13.90 4.75 1.09
N LEU A 36 12.61 5.04 1.23
CA LEU A 36 11.61 4.15 1.84
C LEU A 36 10.57 3.78 0.78
N LEU A 37 10.49 2.49 0.51
CA LEU A 37 9.48 1.87 -0.35
C LEU A 37 8.72 0.82 0.47
N PRO A 38 7.59 1.17 1.08
CA PRO A 38 6.81 0.21 1.86
C PRO A 38 6.24 -0.89 0.97
N ILE A 39 6.50 -2.15 1.36
CA ILE A 39 6.06 -3.35 0.65
C ILE A 39 5.19 -4.18 1.59
N VAL A 40 4.01 -4.55 1.14
CA VAL A 40 3.14 -5.48 1.86
C VAL A 40 3.46 -6.90 1.44
N ASN A 41 3.87 -7.71 2.40
CA ASN A 41 4.07 -9.13 2.23
C ASN A 41 2.86 -9.87 2.80
N PHE A 42 2.13 -10.57 1.95
CA PHE A 42 1.00 -11.38 2.39
C PHE A 42 1.48 -12.80 2.71
N ILE A 43 1.29 -13.22 3.96
CA ILE A 43 1.61 -14.56 4.44
C ILE A 43 0.31 -15.36 4.49
N LYS A 44 0.30 -16.57 3.92
CA LYS A 44 -0.78 -17.54 4.13
C LYS A 44 -0.57 -18.27 5.44
N GLU A 45 -1.65 -18.55 6.16
CA GLU A 45 -1.66 -19.34 7.40
C GLU A 45 -1.15 -20.79 7.20
N ASP A 46 -1.19 -21.33 5.98
CA ASP A 46 -0.86 -22.72 5.63
C ASP A 46 0.56 -22.95 5.15
N ASP A 47 1.54 -22.15 5.57
CA ASP A 47 2.99 -22.33 5.33
C ASP A 47 3.42 -22.74 3.89
N THR A 48 2.53 -22.68 2.93
CA THR A 48 2.86 -22.83 1.52
C THR A 48 3.18 -21.47 0.93
N SER A 49 4.46 -21.17 0.87
CA SER A 49 5.14 -19.99 0.35
C SER A 49 4.48 -19.35 -0.88
N TYR A 50 3.58 -18.41 -0.63
CA TYR A 50 3.20 -17.39 -1.60
C TYR A 50 3.50 -16.02 -1.00
N ASN A 51 4.74 -15.58 -1.17
CA ASN A 51 5.13 -14.21 -0.92
C ASN A 51 4.51 -13.33 -2.02
N LEU A 52 3.32 -12.82 -1.75
CA LEU A 52 2.73 -11.75 -2.55
C LEU A 52 3.30 -10.45 -2.04
N ASN A 53 4.30 -9.93 -2.72
CA ASN A 53 4.90 -8.65 -2.38
C ASN A 53 4.23 -7.56 -3.20
N GLU A 54 3.60 -6.61 -2.54
CA GLU A 54 2.98 -5.46 -3.17
C GLU A 54 3.53 -4.17 -2.64
N VAL A 55 3.83 -3.27 -3.55
CA VAL A 55 4.18 -1.90 -3.16
C VAL A 55 2.94 -1.23 -2.57
N LEU A 56 3.03 -0.78 -1.31
CA LEU A 56 1.91 -0.15 -0.60
C LEU A 56 1.41 1.12 -1.31
N PHE A 57 2.33 1.88 -1.90
CA PHE A 57 2.03 3.07 -2.70
C PHE A 57 2.55 2.90 -4.13
N PRO A 58 1.79 2.27 -5.05
CA PRO A 58 2.24 2.05 -6.42
C PRO A 58 2.73 3.34 -7.08
N ARG A 59 3.92 3.27 -7.66
CA ARG A 59 4.61 4.36 -8.34
C ARG A 59 5.14 5.48 -7.44
N TYR A 60 5.15 5.33 -6.11
CA TYR A 60 5.69 6.32 -5.20
C TYR A 60 6.78 5.74 -4.31
N ILE A 61 7.86 6.51 -4.15
CA ILE A 61 8.95 6.25 -3.20
C ILE A 61 9.13 7.50 -2.36
N PHE A 62 9.29 7.32 -1.06
CA PHE A 62 9.67 8.38 -0.15
C PHE A 62 11.20 8.47 -0.11
N VAL A 63 11.74 9.65 -0.34
CA VAL A 63 13.19 9.87 -0.36
C VAL A 63 13.53 11.00 0.60
N ARG A 64 14.50 10.77 1.48
CA ARG A 64 15.02 11.80 2.35
C ARG A 64 16.15 12.53 1.61
N ILE A 65 16.04 13.85 1.50
CA ILE A 65 17.02 14.71 0.86
C ILE A 65 17.52 15.77 1.83
N ASP A 66 18.79 16.10 1.73
CA ASP A 66 19.38 17.27 2.35
C ASP A 66 19.63 18.29 1.24
N LEU A 67 18.89 19.39 1.29
CA LEU A 67 18.96 20.43 0.24
C LEU A 67 20.32 21.14 0.16
N GLU A 68 21.09 21.08 1.27
CA GLU A 68 22.37 21.78 1.38
C GLU A 68 23.57 20.88 1.07
N LYS A 69 23.45 19.57 1.33
CA LYS A 69 24.57 18.63 1.30
C LYS A 69 24.57 17.67 0.11
N GLN A 70 23.41 17.44 -0.52
CA GLN A 70 23.28 16.44 -1.58
C GLN A 70 22.88 17.09 -2.90
N ASP A 71 23.43 16.58 -4.00
CA ASP A 71 22.90 16.86 -5.34
C ASP A 71 21.58 16.10 -5.57
N TRP A 72 20.53 16.57 -4.89
CA TRP A 72 19.19 15.97 -4.99
C TRP A 72 18.59 16.10 -6.40
N LEU A 73 19.15 16.95 -7.27
CA LEU A 73 18.70 17.05 -8.66
C LEU A 73 19.01 15.79 -9.46
N SER A 74 20.03 15.02 -9.05
CA SER A 74 20.39 13.74 -9.66
C SER A 74 19.27 12.69 -9.55
N ILE A 75 18.37 12.82 -8.56
CA ILE A 75 17.19 11.97 -8.44
C ILE A 75 16.37 11.94 -9.72
N LYS A 76 16.24 13.08 -10.42
CA LYS A 76 15.47 13.19 -11.68
C LYS A 76 16.04 12.33 -12.80
N SER A 77 17.34 12.09 -12.81
CA SER A 77 18.03 11.26 -13.80
C SER A 77 18.21 9.81 -13.38
N THR A 78 17.80 9.47 -12.17
CA THR A 78 17.91 8.10 -11.63
C THR A 78 17.05 7.12 -12.43
N ARG A 79 17.66 6.02 -12.85
CA ARG A 79 16.94 4.97 -13.59
C ARG A 79 15.80 4.39 -12.76
N GLY A 80 14.60 4.38 -13.33
CA GLY A 80 13.36 3.95 -12.65
C GLY A 80 12.55 5.13 -12.10
N VAL A 81 13.16 6.29 -11.90
CA VAL A 81 12.45 7.50 -11.52
C VAL A 81 11.82 8.16 -12.75
N SER A 82 10.63 8.71 -12.58
CA SER A 82 9.96 9.56 -13.56
C SER A 82 10.21 11.03 -13.24
N HIS A 83 9.88 11.46 -12.02
CA HIS A 83 10.10 12.83 -11.55
C HIS A 83 9.95 12.92 -10.03
N ILE A 84 10.44 14.00 -9.44
CA ILE A 84 10.13 14.36 -8.06
C ILE A 84 8.80 15.10 -8.06
N VAL A 85 7.87 14.69 -7.20
CA VAL A 85 6.56 15.33 -7.13
C VAL A 85 6.70 16.75 -6.59
N SER A 86 6.03 17.70 -7.26
CA SER A 86 6.05 19.10 -6.86
C SER A 86 4.70 19.76 -7.12
N PHE A 87 4.39 20.79 -6.35
CA PHE A 87 3.25 21.68 -6.51
C PHE A 87 3.77 23.07 -6.86
N GLY A 88 3.69 23.42 -8.15
CA GLY A 88 4.39 24.59 -8.68
C GLY A 88 5.90 24.46 -8.47
N ASN A 89 6.51 25.44 -7.82
CA ASN A 89 7.97 25.47 -7.56
C ASN A 89 8.38 24.81 -6.24
N LYS A 90 7.43 24.23 -5.49
CA LYS A 90 7.71 23.59 -4.20
C LYS A 90 7.66 22.08 -4.34
N LEU A 91 8.67 21.38 -3.81
CA LEU A 91 8.68 19.93 -3.71
C LEU A 91 7.52 19.48 -2.79
N ALA A 92 6.93 18.33 -3.12
CA ALA A 92 5.93 17.68 -2.27
C ALA A 92 6.64 17.10 -1.04
N GLU A 93 6.73 17.90 0.02
CA GLU A 93 7.30 17.47 1.31
C GLU A 93 6.32 16.54 2.03
N VAL A 94 6.85 15.46 2.57
CA VAL A 94 6.10 14.49 3.36
C VAL A 94 6.40 14.75 4.84
N PRO A 95 5.39 14.93 5.71
CA PRO A 95 5.62 15.14 7.13
C PRO A 95 6.37 13.96 7.77
N SER A 96 7.41 14.24 8.56
CA SER A 96 8.19 13.19 9.26
C SER A 96 7.30 12.27 10.10
N LYS A 97 6.29 12.82 10.77
CA LYS A 97 5.31 12.02 11.52
C LYS A 97 4.58 10.96 10.70
N PHE A 98 4.40 11.18 9.40
CA PHE A 98 3.81 10.18 8.51
C PHE A 98 4.82 9.06 8.23
N ILE A 99 6.07 9.42 7.99
CA ILE A 99 7.16 8.44 7.79
C ILE A 99 7.40 7.62 9.06
N ASP A 100 7.41 8.27 10.22
CA ASP A 100 7.56 7.57 11.51
C ASP A 100 6.48 6.49 11.67
N LYS A 101 5.21 6.82 11.39
CA LYS A 101 4.11 5.84 11.41
C LYS A 101 4.28 4.71 10.40
N LEU A 102 4.87 4.98 9.23
CA LEU A 102 5.18 3.92 8.27
C LEU A 102 6.29 3.01 8.79
N CYS A 103 7.32 3.59 9.38
CA CYS A 103 8.42 2.84 9.99
C CYS A 103 7.94 2.01 11.19
N ASP A 104 6.98 2.49 11.97
CA ASP A 104 6.41 1.76 13.11
C ASP A 104 5.69 0.47 12.70
N ILE A 105 5.14 0.42 11.48
CA ILE A 105 4.38 -0.72 10.95
C ILE A 105 5.17 -1.58 9.97
N THR A 106 6.39 -1.20 9.63
CA THR A 106 7.29 -1.92 8.73
C THR A 106 8.54 -2.43 9.45
N ASP A 107 9.16 -3.49 8.90
CA ASP A 107 10.47 -3.91 9.36
C ASP A 107 11.60 -2.95 8.89
N GLU A 108 12.85 -3.28 9.23
CA GLU A 108 14.03 -2.49 8.85
C GLU A 108 14.22 -2.35 7.33
N ASN A 109 13.60 -3.22 6.54
CA ASN A 109 13.65 -3.22 5.08
C ASN A 109 12.43 -2.55 4.44
N GLY A 110 11.50 -2.01 5.24
CA GLY A 110 10.26 -1.40 4.77
C GLY A 110 9.16 -2.42 4.43
N ASN A 111 9.26 -3.67 4.90
CA ASN A 111 8.23 -4.66 4.68
C ASN A 111 7.17 -4.62 5.77
N LEU A 112 5.92 -4.64 5.36
CA LEU A 112 4.74 -4.83 6.19
C LEU A 112 4.25 -6.26 5.99
N TYR A 113 4.06 -7.00 7.08
CA TYR A 113 3.54 -8.36 7.01
C TYR A 113 2.04 -8.35 7.34
N GLN A 114 1.23 -8.83 6.41
CA GLN A 114 -0.20 -9.05 6.60
C GLN A 114 -0.51 -10.53 6.49
N ILE A 115 -1.08 -11.10 7.54
CA ILE A 115 -1.65 -12.44 7.44
C ILE A 115 -2.89 -12.31 6.57
N LEU A 116 -2.88 -12.97 5.41
CA LEU A 116 -4.10 -13.21 4.66
C LEU A 116 -4.89 -14.24 5.46
N ASP A 117 -5.71 -13.77 6.37
CA ASP A 117 -6.79 -14.59 6.88
C ASP A 117 -7.69 -14.95 5.68
N LYS A 118 -7.35 -16.08 5.07
CA LYS A 118 -8.22 -16.79 4.17
C LYS A 118 -9.28 -17.55 4.96
N SER A 119 -9.94 -16.92 5.90
CA SER A 119 -11.32 -17.30 6.15
C SER A 119 -12.02 -17.03 4.81
N SER A 120 -11.95 -18.04 3.96
CA SER A 120 -12.23 -18.02 2.53
C SER A 120 -13.50 -17.23 2.27
N ILE A 121 -13.32 -16.04 1.68
CA ILE A 121 -14.48 -15.36 1.11
C ILE A 121 -14.83 -16.19 -0.13
N ASN A 122 -15.93 -16.90 -0.03
CA ASN A 122 -16.43 -17.76 -1.09
C ASN A 122 -17.42 -17.01 -1.96
N HIS A 123 -17.61 -17.51 -3.18
CA HIS A 123 -18.66 -17.00 -4.06
C HIS A 123 -20.01 -16.96 -3.31
N GLY A 124 -20.67 -15.81 -3.36
CA GLY A 124 -21.95 -15.59 -2.69
C GLY A 124 -21.86 -15.05 -1.26
N ASP A 125 -20.68 -15.02 -0.66
CA ASP A 125 -20.51 -14.48 0.69
C ASP A 125 -20.86 -12.98 0.75
N GLN A 126 -21.51 -12.60 1.85
CA GLN A 126 -21.79 -11.20 2.14
C GLN A 126 -20.52 -10.55 2.71
N VAL A 127 -20.12 -9.45 2.11
CA VAL A 127 -18.96 -8.64 2.50
C VAL A 127 -19.38 -7.20 2.76
N SER A 128 -18.59 -6.50 3.56
CA SER A 128 -18.70 -5.05 3.73
C SER A 128 -17.46 -4.38 3.16
N VAL A 129 -17.63 -3.24 2.51
CA VAL A 129 -16.52 -2.43 2.02
C VAL A 129 -16.03 -1.51 3.12
N LYS A 130 -14.71 -1.51 3.41
CA LYS A 130 -14.11 -0.74 4.51
C LYS A 130 -13.77 0.69 4.11
N ASP A 131 -13.43 0.92 2.84
CA ASP A 131 -12.87 2.18 2.36
C ASP A 131 -13.30 2.51 0.92
N GLY A 132 -12.88 3.68 0.43
CA GLY A 132 -13.20 4.16 -0.90
C GLY A 132 -14.63 4.67 -1.06
N ILE A 133 -15.05 4.88 -2.32
CA ILE A 133 -16.36 5.45 -2.66
C ILE A 133 -17.55 4.56 -2.27
N PHE A 134 -17.30 3.29 -1.99
CA PHE A 134 -18.30 2.31 -1.58
C PHE A 134 -18.21 1.97 -0.09
N LYS A 135 -17.48 2.77 0.70
CA LYS A 135 -17.33 2.55 2.14
C LYS A 135 -18.68 2.29 2.81
N ASP A 136 -18.68 1.33 3.75
CA ASP A 136 -19.83 0.88 4.54
C ASP A 136 -20.97 0.23 3.74
N LYS A 137 -20.80 0.05 2.42
CA LYS A 137 -21.77 -0.68 1.61
C LYS A 137 -21.64 -2.18 1.80
N LYS A 138 -22.79 -2.84 1.81
CA LYS A 138 -22.88 -4.31 1.74
C LYS A 138 -22.76 -4.74 0.30
N ALA A 139 -22.03 -5.83 0.07
CA ALA A 139 -21.82 -6.40 -1.25
C ALA A 139 -21.81 -7.92 -1.17
N THR A 140 -21.98 -8.56 -2.32
CA THR A 140 -21.82 -10.00 -2.46
C THR A 140 -20.50 -10.27 -3.18
N PHE A 141 -19.65 -11.10 -2.61
CA PHE A 141 -18.43 -11.53 -3.26
C PHE A 141 -18.73 -12.46 -4.44
N ILE A 142 -18.14 -12.19 -5.59
CA ILE A 142 -18.33 -12.98 -6.80
C ILE A 142 -17.13 -13.86 -7.07
N ASP A 143 -15.93 -13.24 -7.22
CA ASP A 143 -14.73 -13.98 -7.61
C ASP A 143 -13.46 -13.16 -7.36
N TYR A 144 -12.31 -13.85 -7.29
CA TYR A 144 -11.01 -13.22 -7.31
C TYR A 144 -10.62 -12.88 -8.75
N ARG A 145 -10.31 -11.61 -9.02
CA ARG A 145 -9.86 -11.15 -10.35
C ARG A 145 -8.36 -11.26 -10.53
N SER A 146 -7.65 -11.02 -9.45
CA SER A 146 -6.19 -11.15 -9.37
C SER A 146 -5.83 -11.47 -7.93
N LYS A 147 -4.52 -11.51 -7.68
CA LYS A 147 -4.01 -11.74 -6.32
C LYS A 147 -4.56 -10.74 -5.30
N ASN A 148 -4.88 -9.51 -5.72
CA ASN A 148 -5.26 -8.39 -4.84
C ASN A 148 -6.64 -7.83 -5.12
N ARG A 149 -7.29 -8.26 -6.20
CA ARG A 149 -8.57 -7.72 -6.61
C ARG A 149 -9.65 -8.79 -6.58
N ALA A 150 -10.76 -8.40 -6.03
CA ALA A 150 -11.98 -9.18 -6.00
C ALA A 150 -13.06 -8.49 -6.81
N LYS A 151 -13.87 -9.27 -7.50
CA LYS A 151 -15.12 -8.81 -8.07
C LYS A 151 -16.21 -8.96 -7.02
N ILE A 152 -16.89 -7.86 -6.73
CA ILE A 152 -18.04 -7.82 -5.83
C ILE A 152 -19.25 -7.26 -6.54
N LEU A 153 -20.41 -7.63 -6.07
CA LEU A 153 -21.70 -7.11 -6.53
C LEU A 153 -22.28 -6.22 -5.44
N ILE A 154 -22.45 -4.93 -5.74
CA ILE A 154 -22.96 -3.92 -4.83
C ILE A 154 -24.34 -3.46 -5.29
N ASP A 155 -25.25 -3.29 -4.34
CA ASP A 155 -26.55 -2.69 -4.61
C ASP A 155 -26.45 -1.16 -4.53
N VAL A 156 -26.66 -0.49 -5.67
CA VAL A 156 -26.68 0.98 -5.77
C VAL A 156 -27.96 1.40 -6.44
N ILE A 157 -28.79 2.15 -5.69
CA ILE A 157 -30.06 2.71 -6.19
C ILE A 157 -30.90 1.65 -6.93
N ASN A 158 -31.20 0.54 -6.25
CA ASN A 158 -32.01 -0.57 -6.77
C ASN A 158 -31.40 -1.28 -8.01
N ARG A 159 -30.10 -1.13 -8.25
CA ARG A 159 -29.38 -1.83 -9.30
C ARG A 159 -28.16 -2.53 -8.71
N LYS A 160 -27.93 -3.76 -9.14
CA LYS A 160 -26.71 -4.49 -8.81
C LYS A 160 -25.62 -4.13 -9.83
N ILE A 161 -24.56 -3.55 -9.34
CA ILE A 161 -23.38 -3.23 -10.16
C ILE A 161 -22.21 -4.12 -9.74
N SER A 162 -21.45 -4.59 -10.72
CA SER A 162 -20.24 -5.35 -10.49
C SER A 162 -19.04 -4.40 -10.47
N VAL A 163 -18.24 -4.50 -9.42
CA VAL A 163 -17.07 -3.63 -9.20
C VAL A 163 -15.87 -4.48 -8.85
N ASP A 164 -14.71 -4.14 -9.42
CA ASP A 164 -13.43 -4.73 -9.03
C ASP A 164 -12.81 -3.85 -7.93
N ILE A 165 -12.61 -4.43 -6.76
CA ILE A 165 -12.12 -3.75 -5.55
C ILE A 165 -10.89 -4.47 -5.00
N LEU A 166 -10.06 -3.77 -4.22
CA LEU A 166 -8.98 -4.41 -3.50
C LEU A 166 -9.53 -5.39 -2.45
N ILE A 167 -8.94 -6.56 -2.32
CA ILE A 167 -9.34 -7.57 -1.32
C ILE A 167 -9.15 -7.00 0.09
N SER A 168 -8.13 -6.19 0.32
CA SER A 168 -7.90 -5.49 1.59
C SER A 168 -9.02 -4.53 1.99
N SER A 169 -9.80 -4.07 1.01
CA SER A 169 -10.93 -3.15 1.23
C SER A 169 -12.25 -3.85 1.56
N ILE A 170 -12.28 -5.18 1.66
CA ILE A 170 -13.48 -5.94 2.00
C ILE A 170 -13.30 -6.78 3.25
N VAL A 171 -14.40 -6.98 3.98
CA VAL A 171 -14.47 -7.85 5.17
C VAL A 171 -15.64 -8.79 5.01
N LYS A 172 -15.41 -10.07 5.26
CA LYS A 172 -16.49 -11.04 5.35
C LYS A 172 -17.41 -10.70 6.53
N LYS A 173 -18.70 -10.59 6.30
CA LYS A 173 -19.69 -10.54 7.39
C LYS A 173 -19.89 -11.94 7.92
N ILE A 174 -19.57 -12.14 9.18
CA ILE A 174 -20.00 -13.32 9.91
C ILE A 174 -21.52 -13.16 10.11
N PRO A 175 -22.36 -14.10 9.67
CA PRO A 175 -23.77 -14.02 9.94
C PRO A 175 -23.97 -14.04 11.46
N ASP A 176 -24.77 -13.08 11.98
CA ASP A 176 -25.17 -13.07 13.37
C ASP A 176 -25.77 -14.46 13.69
N LYS A 177 -25.12 -15.20 14.60
CA LYS A 177 -25.72 -16.43 15.15
C LYS A 177 -27.07 -16.01 15.74
N LYS A 178 -28.15 -16.39 15.10
CA LYS A 178 -29.47 -16.38 15.74
C LYS A 178 -29.34 -17.26 17.01
N ILE A 179 -29.28 -16.59 18.15
CA ILE A 179 -29.47 -17.23 19.43
C ILE A 179 -30.91 -17.74 19.37
N ALA A 180 -31.08 -19.04 19.26
CA ALA A 180 -32.40 -19.66 19.40
C ALA A 180 -32.89 -19.35 20.83
N PRO A 181 -34.12 -18.86 21.00
CA PRO A 181 -34.69 -18.71 22.34
C PRO A 181 -34.84 -20.08 22.96
N ILE A 182 -34.42 -20.18 24.22
CA ILE A 182 -34.64 -21.34 25.11
C ILE A 182 -36.11 -21.47 25.41
#